data_cb9a936d218c246fe582d93c73d884d4
#
_entry.id   cb9a936d218c246fe582d93c73d884d4
#
_cell.length_a   1.000
_cell.length_b   1.000
_cell.length_c   1.000
_cell.angle_alpha   90.00
_cell.angle_beta   90.00
_cell.angle_gamma   90.00
#
_symmetry.space_group_name_H-M   'P 1'
#
loop_
_entity.id
_entity.type
_entity.pdbx_description
1 polymer ?
#
loop_
_entity_poly.entity_id
_entity_poly.type
_entity_poly.pdbx_seq_one_letter_code
_entity_poly.pdbx_strand_id
1 'polypeptide(L)'
;ARLLMESFWPGPLTLIMKKSPLVPLESTGGLQTVAIRCPDNALTLSLIEKAGIPVAGPSANLSGHPSPTEAAHVYHDLAGRIEGILDDGAVGIGVESTILDMSTNCPTLLRPGAITLKDLEEVLSEKPEVDPTLLGKKMEDGFIPKAPGMKYRHYAPRAEMILFRARKAENADRRIAEAILRFVREWKEQQGKQDQEEDRRKDSDLPKIAILCAEETKKEYASFCKEKGILLKVLGKREEPLSMTHNLFRILRDCDEEGVELILSEAYSEE
;
A
#
# COMPACT_ATOMS: atom_id res chain seq x y z
N ALA A 1 17.08 10.05 -16.73
CA ALA A 1 17.18 8.70 -16.12
C ALA A 1 18.49 8.55 -15.33
N ARG A 2 19.68 8.86 -15.90
CA ARG A 2 20.97 8.61 -15.23
C ARG A 2 21.08 9.32 -13.88
N LEU A 3 20.74 10.60 -13.78
CA LEU A 3 20.72 11.34 -12.52
C LEU A 3 19.86 10.68 -11.45
N LEU A 4 18.68 10.18 -11.84
CA LEU A 4 17.78 9.48 -10.93
C LEU A 4 18.36 8.15 -10.43
N MET A 5 19.07 7.41 -11.30
CA MET A 5 19.76 6.19 -10.90
C MET A 5 20.89 6.49 -9.90
N GLU A 6 21.70 7.52 -10.18
CA GLU A 6 22.81 7.96 -9.31
C GLU A 6 22.31 8.45 -7.94
N SER A 7 21.10 9.03 -7.86
CA SER A 7 20.51 9.55 -6.62
C SER A 7 19.73 8.52 -5.82
N PHE A 8 19.04 7.58 -6.47
CA PHE A 8 18.06 6.71 -5.81
C PHE A 8 18.29 5.21 -5.99
N TRP A 9 19.37 4.79 -6.64
CA TRP A 9 19.75 3.38 -6.75
C TRP A 9 21.09 3.10 -6.05
N PRO A 10 21.15 1.98 -5.31
CA PRO A 10 20.08 1.03 -5.00
C PRO A 10 18.97 1.68 -4.16
N GLY A 11 17.69 1.33 -4.43
CA GLY A 11 16.59 1.92 -3.68
C GLY A 11 15.19 1.69 -4.28
N PRO A 12 14.18 2.39 -3.72
CA PRO A 12 12.77 2.16 -4.02
C PRO A 12 12.25 2.98 -5.20
N LEU A 13 13.09 3.20 -6.23
CA LEU A 13 12.70 3.86 -7.47
C LEU A 13 12.71 2.86 -8.62
N THR A 14 11.59 2.72 -9.32
CA THR A 14 11.46 1.99 -10.58
C THR A 14 11.34 2.97 -11.73
N LEU A 15 12.19 2.80 -12.75
CA LEU A 15 12.17 3.61 -13.97
C LEU A 15 11.63 2.79 -15.13
N ILE A 16 10.63 3.31 -15.83
CA ILE A 16 10.17 2.75 -17.09
C ILE A 16 10.94 3.43 -18.23
N MET A 17 11.57 2.62 -19.06
CA MET A 17 12.39 3.07 -20.19
C MET A 17 12.03 2.29 -21.45
N LYS A 18 12.39 2.82 -22.62
CA LYS A 18 12.30 2.07 -23.87
C LYS A 18 13.17 0.83 -23.78
N LYS A 19 12.62 -0.34 -24.08
CA LYS A 19 13.37 -1.60 -24.03
C LYS A 19 14.34 -1.73 -25.21
N SER A 20 15.44 -2.45 -25.00
CA SER A 20 16.26 -2.91 -26.09
C SER A 20 15.66 -4.15 -26.76
N PRO A 21 16.08 -4.51 -27.99
CA PRO A 21 15.65 -5.75 -28.64
C PRO A 21 15.96 -7.02 -27.84
N LEU A 22 16.93 -6.97 -26.93
CA LEU A 22 17.31 -8.12 -26.09
C LEU A 22 16.27 -8.44 -25.01
N VAL A 23 15.41 -7.49 -24.62
CA VAL A 23 14.34 -7.72 -23.65
C VAL A 23 13.16 -8.36 -24.36
N PRO A 24 12.75 -9.59 -24.02
CA PRO A 24 11.63 -10.25 -24.66
C PRO A 24 10.29 -9.57 -24.32
N LEU A 25 9.32 -9.63 -25.22
CA LEU A 25 7.99 -9.03 -25.04
C LEU A 25 7.22 -9.68 -23.89
N GLU A 26 7.45 -10.96 -23.64
CA GLU A 26 6.87 -11.72 -22.54
C GLU A 26 7.21 -11.10 -21.18
N SER A 27 8.45 -10.61 -21.02
CA SER A 27 8.89 -9.93 -19.78
C SER A 27 8.31 -8.54 -19.58
N THR A 28 7.70 -7.95 -20.61
CA THR A 28 7.16 -6.59 -20.60
C THR A 28 5.64 -6.54 -20.81
N GLY A 29 4.97 -7.71 -20.77
CA GLY A 29 3.54 -7.79 -21.05
C GLY A 29 3.16 -7.29 -22.45
N GLY A 30 4.06 -7.46 -23.43
CA GLY A 30 3.88 -7.01 -24.83
C GLY A 30 4.23 -5.55 -25.09
N LEU A 31 4.69 -4.81 -24.07
CA LEU A 31 5.04 -3.38 -24.21
C LEU A 31 6.43 -3.17 -24.82
N GLN A 32 6.63 -2.03 -25.48
CA GLN A 32 7.94 -1.58 -25.97
C GLN A 32 8.77 -0.86 -24.91
N THR A 33 8.34 -0.93 -23.65
CA THR A 33 9.00 -0.37 -22.48
C THR A 33 9.28 -1.46 -21.46
N VAL A 34 10.28 -1.23 -20.58
CA VAL A 34 10.64 -2.12 -19.49
C VAL A 34 10.78 -1.33 -18.20
N ALA A 35 10.24 -1.86 -17.11
CA ALA A 35 10.39 -1.31 -15.77
C ALA A 35 11.62 -1.92 -15.12
N ILE A 36 12.55 -1.09 -14.66
CA ILE A 36 13.83 -1.52 -14.08
C ILE A 36 14.01 -0.86 -12.71
N ARG A 37 14.53 -1.63 -11.77
CA ARG A 37 14.90 -1.18 -10.43
C ARG A 37 16.20 -1.87 -9.99
N CYS A 38 17.05 -1.16 -9.26
CA CYS A 38 18.14 -1.73 -8.48
C CYS A 38 17.71 -1.76 -7.02
N PRO A 39 17.41 -2.92 -6.42
CA PRO A 39 16.89 -3.00 -5.05
C PRO A 39 17.99 -2.69 -4.02
N ASP A 40 17.65 -1.99 -2.94
CA ASP A 40 18.51 -1.80 -1.77
C ASP A 40 18.34 -2.98 -0.80
N ASN A 41 18.90 -4.12 -1.19
CA ASN A 41 18.92 -5.32 -0.37
C ASN A 41 20.10 -6.21 -0.77
N ALA A 42 21.02 -6.41 0.14
CA ALA A 42 22.29 -7.09 -0.12
C ALA A 42 22.11 -8.55 -0.57
N LEU A 43 21.13 -9.26 0.01
CA LEU A 43 20.83 -10.65 -0.36
C LEU A 43 20.30 -10.72 -1.80
N THR A 44 19.37 -9.83 -2.16
CA THR A 44 18.81 -9.76 -3.52
C THR A 44 19.87 -9.36 -4.55
N LEU A 45 20.72 -8.39 -4.24
CA LEU A 45 21.82 -7.98 -5.14
C LEU A 45 22.81 -9.13 -5.36
N SER A 46 23.18 -9.84 -4.30
CA SER A 46 24.06 -11.01 -4.41
C SER A 46 23.43 -12.13 -5.23
N LEU A 47 22.11 -12.35 -5.11
CA LEU A 47 21.39 -13.31 -5.94
C LEU A 47 21.43 -12.93 -7.43
N ILE A 48 21.14 -11.67 -7.76
CA ILE A 48 21.17 -11.15 -9.13
C ILE A 48 22.59 -11.25 -9.71
N GLU A 49 23.60 -10.86 -8.94
CA GLU A 49 25.00 -10.95 -9.35
C GLU A 49 25.41 -12.39 -9.65
N LYS A 50 25.08 -13.35 -8.77
CA LYS A 50 25.38 -14.77 -8.97
C LYS A 50 24.61 -15.38 -10.12
N ALA A 51 23.37 -14.93 -10.36
CA ALA A 51 22.59 -15.38 -11.51
C ALA A 51 23.18 -14.88 -12.85
N GLY A 52 23.88 -13.74 -12.84
CA GLY A 52 24.48 -13.11 -14.02
C GLY A 52 23.48 -12.61 -15.07
N ILE A 53 22.20 -12.52 -14.71
CA ILE A 53 21.09 -12.09 -15.56
C ILE A 53 20.12 -11.19 -14.76
N PRO A 54 19.37 -10.30 -15.43
CA PRO A 54 18.24 -9.61 -14.81
C PRO A 54 17.19 -10.60 -14.34
N VAL A 55 16.54 -10.28 -13.19
CA VAL A 55 15.51 -11.12 -12.57
C VAL A 55 14.16 -10.38 -12.61
N ALA A 56 13.09 -11.04 -13.04
CA ALA A 56 11.75 -10.52 -12.91
C ALA A 56 11.28 -10.68 -11.45
N GLY A 57 10.88 -9.58 -10.82
CA GLY A 57 10.50 -9.54 -9.39
C GLY A 57 9.12 -8.92 -9.17
N PRO A 58 8.02 -9.67 -9.34
CA PRO A 58 6.70 -9.23 -8.88
C PRO A 58 6.62 -9.30 -7.34
N SER A 59 5.55 -8.73 -6.76
CA SER A 59 5.24 -8.96 -5.34
C SER A 59 4.90 -10.43 -5.09
N ALA A 60 5.42 -10.99 -3.98
CA ALA A 60 5.31 -12.42 -3.65
C ALA A 60 4.01 -12.74 -2.88
N ASN A 61 2.86 -12.41 -3.46
CA ASN A 61 1.53 -12.62 -2.88
C ASN A 61 0.54 -13.19 -3.89
N LEU A 62 -0.58 -13.72 -3.41
CA LEU A 62 -1.74 -13.99 -4.26
C LEU A 62 -2.32 -12.68 -4.79
N SER A 63 -2.74 -12.70 -6.06
CA SER A 63 -3.30 -11.52 -6.72
C SER A 63 -4.45 -10.92 -5.91
N GLY A 64 -4.43 -9.61 -5.72
CA GLY A 64 -5.43 -8.85 -4.96
C GLY A 64 -5.10 -8.65 -3.47
N HIS A 65 -4.27 -9.50 -2.86
CA HIS A 65 -3.85 -9.33 -1.46
C HIS A 65 -2.87 -8.15 -1.30
N PRO A 66 -2.79 -7.55 -0.10
CA PRO A 66 -1.70 -6.62 0.22
C PRO A 66 -0.33 -7.25 0.02
N SER A 67 0.65 -6.48 -0.46
CA SER A 67 2.00 -7.01 -0.65
C SER A 67 2.60 -7.55 0.66
N PRO A 68 3.39 -8.65 0.61
CA PRO A 68 4.02 -9.20 1.79
C PRO A 68 5.10 -8.26 2.33
N THR A 69 5.21 -8.17 3.64
CA THR A 69 6.24 -7.39 4.34
C THR A 69 7.16 -8.25 5.18
N GLU A 70 6.86 -9.55 5.29
CA GLU A 70 7.60 -10.56 6.04
C GLU A 70 7.54 -11.91 5.30
N ALA A 71 8.51 -12.79 5.55
CA ALA A 71 8.55 -14.12 4.95
C ALA A 71 7.32 -14.97 5.31
N ALA A 72 6.75 -14.79 6.50
CA ALA A 72 5.52 -15.46 6.92
C ALA A 72 4.34 -15.17 5.98
N HIS A 73 4.20 -13.92 5.51
CA HIS A 73 3.18 -13.55 4.53
C HIS A 73 3.35 -14.26 3.18
N VAL A 74 4.61 -14.37 2.71
CA VAL A 74 4.94 -15.11 1.49
C VAL A 74 4.63 -16.58 1.64
N TYR A 75 5.00 -17.17 2.78
CA TYR A 75 4.70 -18.57 3.08
C TYR A 75 3.19 -18.84 3.10
N HIS A 76 2.42 -17.97 3.78
CA HIS A 76 0.96 -18.06 3.82
C HIS A 76 0.32 -18.06 2.42
N ASP A 77 0.79 -17.18 1.53
CA ASP A 77 0.20 -17.01 0.20
C ASP A 77 0.69 -18.05 -0.81
N LEU A 78 1.96 -18.48 -0.73
CA LEU A 78 2.64 -19.21 -1.79
C LEU A 78 3.19 -20.59 -1.37
N ALA A 79 2.93 -21.07 -0.15
CA ALA A 79 3.35 -22.40 0.27
C ALA A 79 2.86 -23.49 -0.71
N GLY A 80 3.76 -24.38 -1.13
CA GLY A 80 3.48 -25.43 -2.12
C GLY A 80 3.37 -24.94 -3.58
N ARG A 81 3.63 -23.65 -3.84
CA ARG A 81 3.59 -23.05 -5.19
C ARG A 81 4.97 -22.55 -5.65
N ILE A 82 5.90 -22.38 -4.72
CA ILE A 82 7.29 -21.96 -4.95
C ILE A 82 8.24 -22.91 -4.23
N GLU A 83 9.47 -23.00 -4.72
CA GLU A 83 10.48 -23.95 -4.24
C GLU A 83 11.16 -23.49 -2.94
N GLY A 84 11.21 -22.18 -2.70
CA GLY A 84 11.89 -21.66 -1.52
C GLY A 84 11.65 -20.17 -1.30
N ILE A 85 11.99 -19.73 -0.10
CA ILE A 85 11.94 -18.34 0.34
C ILE A 85 13.31 -18.00 0.89
N LEU A 86 13.91 -16.91 0.41
CA LEU A 86 15.07 -16.29 1.03
C LEU A 86 14.57 -15.19 1.94
N ASP A 87 14.70 -15.39 3.25
CA ASP A 87 14.23 -14.47 4.27
C ASP A 87 15.39 -13.59 4.76
N ASP A 88 15.24 -12.28 4.56
CA ASP A 88 16.16 -11.25 5.07
C ASP A 88 15.50 -10.35 6.12
N GLY A 89 14.46 -10.85 6.78
CA GLY A 89 13.68 -10.14 7.78
C GLY A 89 12.56 -9.27 7.18
N ALA A 90 11.97 -8.44 8.05
CA ALA A 90 10.89 -7.52 7.65
C ALA A 90 11.40 -6.44 6.68
N VAL A 91 10.56 -6.07 5.70
CA VAL A 91 10.93 -5.02 4.73
C VAL A 91 11.05 -3.65 5.39
N GLY A 92 12.03 -2.85 4.98
CA GLY A 92 12.29 -1.54 5.60
C GLY A 92 11.25 -0.46 5.26
N ILE A 93 10.63 -0.49 4.07
CA ILE A 93 9.72 0.57 3.57
C ILE A 93 8.24 0.20 3.72
N GLY A 94 7.88 -1.04 3.38
CA GLY A 94 6.53 -1.58 3.57
C GLY A 94 5.51 -1.27 2.49
N VAL A 95 5.83 -0.44 1.51
CA VAL A 95 5.03 -0.16 0.31
C VAL A 95 5.88 -0.33 -0.94
N GLU A 96 5.22 -0.42 -2.10
CA GLU A 96 5.90 -0.60 -3.38
C GLU A 96 6.77 0.61 -3.75
N SER A 97 7.73 0.36 -4.67
CA SER A 97 8.59 1.40 -5.23
C SER A 97 7.80 2.47 -5.98
N THR A 98 8.25 3.71 -5.89
CA THR A 98 7.81 4.78 -6.80
C THR A 98 8.11 4.39 -8.24
N ILE A 99 7.14 4.56 -9.16
CA ILE A 99 7.32 4.27 -10.59
C ILE A 99 7.25 5.56 -11.38
N LEU A 100 8.33 5.86 -12.10
CA LEU A 100 8.45 7.01 -12.99
C LEU A 100 8.64 6.54 -14.44
N ASP A 101 7.77 6.97 -15.34
CA ASP A 101 7.90 6.71 -16.78
C ASP A 101 8.85 7.75 -17.41
N MET A 102 9.99 7.26 -17.90
CA MET A 102 11.02 8.02 -18.60
C MET A 102 11.06 7.66 -20.11
N SER A 103 10.05 6.93 -20.60
CA SER A 103 10.00 6.48 -22.00
C SER A 103 9.50 7.56 -22.96
N THR A 104 8.91 8.62 -22.42
CA THR A 104 8.39 9.79 -23.14
C THR A 104 9.27 11.02 -22.91
N ASN A 105 8.94 12.13 -23.55
CA ASN A 105 9.69 13.39 -23.37
C ASN A 105 9.42 14.04 -22.01
N CYS A 106 8.30 13.72 -21.38
CA CYS A 106 7.91 14.28 -20.09
C CYS A 106 7.91 13.15 -19.03
N PRO A 107 8.76 13.24 -17.99
CA PRO A 107 8.72 12.26 -16.90
C PRO A 107 7.35 12.24 -16.24
N THR A 108 6.76 11.03 -16.09
CA THR A 108 5.39 10.90 -15.56
C THR A 108 5.37 9.92 -14.40
N LEU A 109 4.87 10.35 -13.23
CA LEU A 109 4.66 9.49 -12.07
C LEU A 109 3.45 8.58 -12.33
N LEU A 110 3.68 7.27 -12.33
CA LEU A 110 2.65 6.24 -12.55
C LEU A 110 2.23 5.55 -11.25
N ARG A 111 3.08 5.54 -10.23
CA ARG A 111 2.78 4.99 -8.92
C ARG A 111 3.54 5.76 -7.84
N PRO A 112 2.87 6.31 -6.81
CA PRO A 112 3.53 6.88 -5.66
C PRO A 112 4.18 5.79 -4.80
N GLY A 113 5.25 6.12 -4.10
CA GLY A 113 5.99 5.27 -3.17
C GLY A 113 6.84 6.11 -2.24
N ALA A 114 7.91 5.53 -1.68
CA ALA A 114 8.77 6.21 -0.72
C ALA A 114 9.56 7.39 -1.31
N ILE A 115 9.85 7.37 -2.62
CA ILE A 115 10.43 8.53 -3.32
C ILE A 115 9.28 9.45 -3.73
N THR A 116 9.26 10.66 -3.18
CA THR A 116 8.17 11.63 -3.37
C THR A 116 8.33 12.43 -4.67
N LEU A 117 7.26 13.12 -5.08
CA LEU A 117 7.34 14.08 -6.21
C LEU A 117 8.39 15.16 -5.95
N LYS A 118 8.53 15.60 -4.71
CA LYS A 118 9.52 16.63 -4.34
C LYS A 118 10.94 16.11 -4.52
N ASP A 119 11.23 14.89 -4.09
CA ASP A 119 12.55 14.26 -4.28
C ASP A 119 12.89 14.15 -5.78
N LEU A 120 11.90 13.77 -6.60
CA LEU A 120 12.08 13.67 -8.05
C LEU A 120 12.31 15.04 -8.69
N GLU A 121 11.54 16.06 -8.29
CA GLU A 121 11.68 17.44 -8.77
C GLU A 121 13.05 18.02 -8.45
N GLU A 122 13.58 17.78 -7.25
CA GLU A 122 14.91 18.23 -6.83
C GLU A 122 16.02 17.66 -7.73
N VAL A 123 15.93 16.39 -8.14
CA VAL A 123 16.92 15.73 -9.01
C VAL A 123 16.75 16.09 -10.47
N LEU A 124 15.51 16.23 -10.95
CA LEU A 124 15.21 16.52 -12.36
C LEU A 124 15.29 18.02 -12.69
N SER A 125 15.26 18.90 -11.68
CA SER A 125 15.11 20.36 -11.82
C SER A 125 13.81 20.78 -12.53
N GLU A 126 12.86 19.85 -12.68
CA GLU A 126 11.53 20.05 -13.22
C GLU A 126 10.54 19.09 -12.56
N LYS A 127 9.30 19.51 -12.40
CA LYS A 127 8.27 18.70 -11.77
C LYS A 127 7.75 17.65 -12.75
N PRO A 128 7.83 16.34 -12.40
CA PRO A 128 7.21 15.30 -13.19
C PRO A 128 5.69 15.49 -13.30
N GLU A 129 5.11 15.08 -14.42
CA GLU A 129 3.67 14.95 -14.53
C GLU A 129 3.16 13.82 -13.62
N VAL A 130 1.89 13.92 -13.22
CA VAL A 130 1.20 12.87 -12.46
C VAL A 130 0.20 12.21 -13.40
N ASP A 131 0.24 10.87 -13.48
CA ASP A 131 -0.70 10.14 -14.32
C ASP A 131 -2.15 10.46 -13.88
N PRO A 132 -3.05 10.78 -14.81
CA PRO A 132 -4.43 11.15 -14.52
C PRO A 132 -5.20 10.10 -13.70
N THR A 133 -4.83 8.82 -13.79
CA THR A 133 -5.46 7.75 -13.01
C THR A 133 -5.19 7.89 -11.51
N LEU A 134 -4.04 8.43 -11.11
CA LEU A 134 -3.72 8.74 -9.71
C LEU A 134 -4.57 9.90 -9.17
N LEU A 135 -5.11 10.74 -10.05
CA LEU A 135 -6.02 11.84 -9.72
C LEU A 135 -7.50 11.43 -9.77
N GLY A 136 -7.79 10.12 -9.81
CA GLY A 136 -9.16 9.58 -9.82
C GLY A 136 -9.88 9.66 -11.17
N LYS A 137 -9.18 9.97 -12.26
CA LYS A 137 -9.79 9.89 -13.61
C LYS A 137 -9.99 8.43 -13.98
N LYS A 138 -11.19 8.12 -14.49
CA LYS A 138 -11.50 6.77 -14.98
C LYS A 138 -10.65 6.47 -16.20
N MET A 139 -10.17 5.22 -16.26
CA MET A 139 -9.51 4.71 -17.46
C MET A 139 -10.50 4.59 -18.62
N GLU A 140 -10.02 4.91 -19.82
CA GLU A 140 -10.78 4.67 -21.05
C GLU A 140 -10.79 3.16 -21.37
N ASP A 141 -11.85 2.73 -22.07
CA ASP A 141 -11.94 1.35 -22.56
C ASP A 141 -10.77 1.04 -23.51
N GLY A 142 -10.08 -0.05 -23.23
CA GLY A 142 -8.87 -0.43 -23.99
C GLY A 142 -7.55 0.09 -23.42
N PHE A 143 -7.55 0.80 -22.28
CA PHE A 143 -6.32 1.24 -21.62
C PHE A 143 -5.38 0.06 -21.30
N ILE A 144 -4.13 0.17 -21.77
CA ILE A 144 -3.07 -0.80 -21.47
C ILE A 144 -2.21 -0.23 -20.34
N PRO A 145 -2.21 -0.84 -19.15
CA PRO A 145 -1.44 -0.34 -18.02
C PRO A 145 0.06 -0.47 -18.30
N LYS A 146 0.80 0.60 -18.08
CA LYS A 146 2.26 0.63 -18.22
C LYS A 146 3.00 0.10 -16.98
N ALA A 147 2.30 -0.01 -15.85
CA ALA A 147 2.87 -0.45 -14.59
C ALA A 147 1.90 -1.36 -13.82
N PRO A 148 2.42 -2.26 -12.96
CA PRO A 148 1.59 -3.02 -12.02
C PRO A 148 0.79 -2.10 -11.09
N GLY A 149 -0.45 -2.50 -10.77
CA GLY A 149 -1.31 -1.73 -9.87
C GLY A 149 -2.23 -0.70 -10.55
N MET A 150 -2.10 -0.46 -11.87
CA MET A 150 -2.91 0.55 -12.56
C MET A 150 -4.29 0.06 -13.00
N LYS A 151 -4.54 -1.24 -13.20
CA LYS A 151 -5.76 -1.73 -13.88
C LYS A 151 -6.81 -2.36 -12.97
N TYR A 152 -6.42 -2.96 -11.87
CA TYR A 152 -7.31 -3.72 -11.00
C TYR A 152 -7.24 -3.19 -9.56
N ARG A 153 -8.24 -3.54 -8.72
CA ARG A 153 -8.15 -3.33 -7.28
C ARG A 153 -6.98 -4.19 -6.76
N HIS A 154 -5.88 -3.55 -6.44
CA HIS A 154 -4.69 -4.18 -5.89
C HIS A 154 -4.50 -3.75 -4.43
N TYR A 155 -3.77 -4.58 -3.66
CA TYR A 155 -3.32 -4.23 -2.31
C TYR A 155 -4.45 -3.95 -1.31
N ALA A 156 -5.65 -4.43 -1.59
CA ALA A 156 -6.80 -4.17 -0.73
C ALA A 156 -6.99 -5.31 0.28
N PRO A 157 -7.30 -5.01 1.55
CA PRO A 157 -7.73 -6.01 2.50
C PRO A 157 -9.09 -6.59 2.08
N ARG A 158 -9.47 -7.73 2.67
CA ARG A 158 -10.79 -8.34 2.48
C ARG A 158 -11.88 -7.48 3.10
N ALA A 159 -11.56 -6.84 4.22
CA ALA A 159 -12.45 -5.94 4.93
C ALA A 159 -12.88 -4.75 4.07
N GLU A 160 -14.09 -4.26 4.27
CA GLU A 160 -14.48 -2.93 3.82
C GLU A 160 -13.67 -1.88 4.58
N MET A 161 -13.21 -0.82 3.88
CA MET A 161 -12.41 0.23 4.50
C MET A 161 -13.06 1.60 4.27
N ILE A 162 -13.28 2.33 5.36
CA ILE A 162 -13.81 3.69 5.36
C ILE A 162 -12.73 4.65 5.85
N LEU A 163 -12.44 5.67 5.04
CA LEU A 163 -11.44 6.69 5.33
C LEU A 163 -12.14 7.98 5.81
N PHE A 164 -11.80 8.42 7.01
CA PHE A 164 -12.34 9.64 7.62
C PHE A 164 -11.40 10.82 7.39
N ARG A 165 -11.91 11.86 6.74
CA ARG A 165 -11.17 13.09 6.44
C ARG A 165 -11.77 14.29 7.18
N ALA A 166 -10.93 15.19 7.64
CA ALA A 166 -11.33 16.54 8.05
C ALA A 166 -10.72 17.58 7.12
N ARG A 167 -11.40 18.73 6.95
CA ARG A 167 -10.76 19.89 6.31
C ARG A 167 -9.61 20.36 7.20
N LYS A 168 -8.52 20.86 6.59
CA LYS A 168 -7.39 21.46 7.33
C LYS A 168 -7.92 22.52 8.29
N ALA A 169 -7.82 22.29 9.58
CA ALA A 169 -8.25 23.17 10.66
C ALA A 169 -7.52 22.78 11.95
N GLU A 170 -7.42 23.70 12.89
CA GLU A 170 -7.06 23.37 14.28
C GLU A 170 -7.95 22.22 14.80
N ASN A 171 -7.36 21.24 15.44
CA ASN A 171 -8.02 20.04 15.97
C ASN A 171 -8.62 19.08 14.91
N ALA A 172 -8.13 19.09 13.65
CA ALA A 172 -8.62 18.18 12.62
C ALA A 172 -8.57 16.71 13.07
N ASP A 173 -7.50 16.28 13.70
CA ASP A 173 -7.28 14.91 14.20
C ASP A 173 -8.32 14.50 15.24
N ARG A 174 -8.59 15.39 16.20
CA ARG A 174 -9.61 15.14 17.21
C ARG A 174 -11.01 15.02 16.59
N ARG A 175 -11.32 15.86 15.60
CA ARG A 175 -12.61 15.80 14.88
C ARG A 175 -12.76 14.50 14.10
N ILE A 176 -11.66 13.99 13.50
CA ILE A 176 -11.65 12.68 12.84
C ILE A 176 -11.91 11.58 13.88
N ALA A 177 -11.22 11.59 15.00
CA ALA A 177 -11.42 10.62 16.07
C ALA A 177 -12.87 10.62 16.59
N GLU A 178 -13.42 11.80 16.89
CA GLU A 178 -14.82 11.96 17.32
C GLU A 178 -15.81 11.41 16.26
N ALA A 179 -15.53 11.64 14.97
CA ALA A 179 -16.37 11.13 13.87
C ALA A 179 -16.33 9.60 13.77
N ILE A 180 -15.14 8.99 13.87
CA ILE A 180 -14.99 7.53 13.88
C ILE A 180 -15.72 6.92 15.07
N LEU A 181 -15.51 7.45 16.28
CA LEU A 181 -16.16 6.95 17.49
C LEU A 181 -17.70 7.08 17.44
N ARG A 182 -18.21 8.16 16.87
CA ARG A 182 -19.65 8.36 16.63
C ARG A 182 -20.17 7.34 15.63
N PHE A 183 -19.49 7.18 14.49
CA PHE A 183 -19.87 6.21 13.46
C PHE A 183 -19.99 4.79 14.05
N VAL A 184 -19.01 4.36 14.84
CA VAL A 184 -19.05 3.02 15.47
C VAL A 184 -20.25 2.86 16.40
N ARG A 185 -20.59 3.90 17.21
CA ARG A 185 -21.76 3.83 18.10
C ARG A 185 -23.06 3.67 17.30
N GLU A 186 -23.25 4.55 16.30
CA GLU A 186 -24.45 4.54 15.45
C GLU A 186 -24.57 3.21 14.67
N TRP A 187 -23.45 2.72 14.14
CA TRP A 187 -23.40 1.48 13.39
C TRP A 187 -23.74 0.26 14.25
N LYS A 188 -23.17 0.14 15.47
CA LYS A 188 -23.51 -0.93 16.42
C LYS A 188 -24.97 -0.88 16.87
N GLU A 189 -25.53 0.31 17.08
CA GLU A 189 -26.94 0.49 17.42
C GLU A 189 -27.87 0.02 16.29
N GLN A 190 -27.49 0.28 15.04
CA GLN A 190 -28.25 -0.17 13.85
C GLN A 190 -28.22 -1.70 13.72
N GLN A 191 -27.04 -2.31 13.88
CA GLN A 191 -26.92 -3.78 13.84
C GLN A 191 -27.75 -4.43 14.96
N GLY A 192 -27.68 -3.93 16.19
CA GLY A 192 -28.46 -4.44 17.32
C GLY A 192 -29.98 -4.32 17.15
N LYS A 193 -30.48 -3.37 16.35
CA LYS A 193 -31.92 -3.27 16.01
C LYS A 193 -32.34 -4.29 14.96
N GLN A 194 -31.51 -4.52 13.93
CA GLN A 194 -31.77 -5.54 12.91
C GLN A 194 -31.77 -6.96 13.50
N ASP A 195 -30.87 -7.22 14.45
CA ASP A 195 -30.78 -8.52 15.12
C ASP A 195 -31.98 -8.82 16.03
N GLN A 196 -32.62 -7.80 16.61
CA GLN A 196 -33.85 -7.96 17.40
C GLN A 196 -35.07 -8.29 16.53
N GLU A 197 -35.12 -7.85 15.27
CA GLU A 197 -36.19 -8.17 14.34
C GLU A 197 -36.05 -9.60 13.74
N GLU A 198 -34.83 -10.14 13.66
CA GLU A 198 -34.55 -11.45 13.04
C GLU A 198 -34.42 -12.62 14.04
N ASP A 199 -34.41 -12.38 15.36
CA ASP A 199 -34.31 -13.39 16.46
C ASP A 199 -33.15 -14.41 16.29
N ARG A 200 -32.02 -14.03 15.70
CA ARG A 200 -31.01 -15.00 15.22
C ARG A 200 -29.54 -14.75 15.49
N ARG A 201 -29.09 -13.63 16.09
CA ARG A 201 -27.65 -13.42 16.32
C ARG A 201 -27.29 -13.22 17.78
N LYS A 202 -26.25 -13.91 18.24
CA LYS A 202 -25.60 -13.67 19.54
C LYS A 202 -24.64 -12.51 19.38
N ASP A 203 -24.31 -11.82 20.46
CA ASP A 203 -23.29 -10.74 20.52
C ASP A 203 -21.92 -11.14 19.92
N SER A 204 -21.65 -12.46 19.81
CA SER A 204 -20.48 -13.04 19.17
C SER A 204 -20.46 -12.96 17.63
N ASP A 205 -21.60 -12.62 17.02
CA ASP A 205 -21.78 -12.64 15.56
C ASP A 205 -21.73 -11.24 14.92
N LEU A 206 -21.42 -10.21 15.73
CA LEU A 206 -21.21 -8.85 15.21
C LEU A 206 -19.91 -8.79 14.40
N PRO A 207 -19.92 -8.11 13.24
CA PRO A 207 -18.73 -7.93 12.43
C PRO A 207 -17.56 -7.36 13.20
N LYS A 208 -16.38 -7.95 13.00
CA LYS A 208 -15.15 -7.55 13.65
C LYS A 208 -14.64 -6.26 13.07
N ILE A 209 -14.44 -5.25 13.91
CA ILE A 209 -14.04 -3.90 13.51
C ILE A 209 -12.58 -3.66 13.93
N ALA A 210 -11.82 -3.00 13.05
CA ALA A 210 -10.52 -2.40 13.38
C ALA A 210 -10.53 -0.89 13.15
N ILE A 211 -9.86 -0.15 14.05
CA ILE A 211 -9.57 1.27 13.87
C ILE A 211 -8.06 1.42 13.61
N LEU A 212 -7.71 2.03 12.48
CA LEU A 212 -6.34 2.39 12.14
C LEU A 212 -6.10 3.87 12.44
N CYS A 213 -5.14 4.14 13.31
CA CYS A 213 -4.84 5.48 13.78
C CYS A 213 -3.34 5.79 13.79
N ALA A 214 -3.00 7.07 13.94
CA ALA A 214 -1.64 7.50 14.23
C ALA A 214 -1.30 7.30 15.72
N GLU A 215 0.00 7.30 16.06
CA GLU A 215 0.43 7.21 17.47
C GLU A 215 -0.09 8.40 18.29
N GLU A 216 -0.18 9.59 17.69
CA GLU A 216 -0.64 10.82 18.32
C GLU A 216 -2.10 10.75 18.76
N THR A 217 -2.94 10.02 18.01
CA THR A 217 -4.38 9.90 18.27
C THR A 217 -4.77 8.61 18.99
N LYS A 218 -3.86 7.68 19.18
CA LYS A 218 -4.08 6.38 19.83
C LYS A 218 -4.87 6.46 21.14
N LYS A 219 -4.53 7.43 22.00
CA LYS A 219 -5.19 7.62 23.30
C LYS A 219 -6.67 7.97 23.19
N GLU A 220 -7.10 8.63 22.11
CA GLU A 220 -8.49 9.00 21.87
C GLU A 220 -9.39 7.78 21.65
N TYR A 221 -8.80 6.67 21.16
CA TYR A 221 -9.50 5.42 20.85
C TYR A 221 -9.35 4.34 21.92
N ALA A 222 -8.23 4.32 22.67
CA ALA A 222 -7.80 3.17 23.45
C ALA A 222 -8.86 2.66 24.43
N SER A 223 -9.48 3.56 25.22
CA SER A 223 -10.51 3.20 26.20
C SER A 223 -11.76 2.64 25.54
N PHE A 224 -12.24 3.30 24.47
CA PHE A 224 -13.43 2.90 23.75
C PHE A 224 -13.25 1.56 23.02
N CYS A 225 -12.09 1.38 22.37
CA CYS A 225 -11.79 0.13 21.69
C CYS A 225 -11.74 -1.05 22.65
N LYS A 226 -11.11 -0.87 23.83
CA LYS A 226 -11.06 -1.89 24.87
C LYS A 226 -12.46 -2.25 25.40
N GLU A 227 -13.31 -1.25 25.65
CA GLU A 227 -14.67 -1.46 26.14
C GLU A 227 -15.56 -2.18 25.10
N LYS A 228 -15.41 -1.84 23.82
CA LYS A 228 -16.28 -2.35 22.75
C LYS A 228 -15.72 -3.55 21.99
N GLY A 229 -14.57 -4.09 22.38
CA GLY A 229 -13.94 -5.23 21.72
C GLY A 229 -13.49 -4.91 20.29
N ILE A 230 -13.05 -3.66 20.02
CA ILE A 230 -12.59 -3.19 18.72
C ILE A 230 -11.07 -3.29 18.67
N LEU A 231 -10.53 -3.76 17.55
CA LEU A 231 -9.09 -3.83 17.33
C LEU A 231 -8.53 -2.43 17.06
N LEU A 232 -7.57 -1.99 17.86
CA LEU A 232 -6.86 -0.73 17.65
C LEU A 232 -5.50 -1.01 17.04
N LYS A 233 -5.27 -0.55 15.82
CA LYS A 233 -4.03 -0.71 15.07
C LYS A 233 -3.36 0.64 14.87
N VAL A 234 -2.11 0.76 15.28
CA VAL A 234 -1.33 2.00 15.16
C VAL A 234 -0.43 1.90 13.94
N LEU A 235 -0.64 2.79 12.97
CA LEU A 235 0.15 2.82 11.74
C LEU A 235 1.57 3.35 11.97
N GLY A 236 1.72 4.38 12.79
CA GLY A 236 2.99 5.06 13.03
C GLY A 236 2.78 6.52 13.42
N LYS A 237 3.82 7.32 13.31
CA LYS A 237 3.77 8.75 13.63
C LYS A 237 3.53 9.58 12.38
N ARG A 238 2.70 10.63 12.50
CA ARG A 238 2.40 11.56 11.39
C ARG A 238 3.62 12.34 10.93
N GLU A 239 4.51 12.69 11.88
CA GLU A 239 5.77 13.40 11.59
C GLU A 239 6.81 12.49 10.90
N GLU A 240 6.61 11.18 10.92
CA GLU A 240 7.46 10.17 10.31
C GLU A 240 6.66 9.33 9.29
N PRO A 241 6.28 9.85 8.11
CA PRO A 241 5.40 9.15 7.15
C PRO A 241 5.91 7.77 6.75
N LEU A 242 7.23 7.57 6.69
CA LEU A 242 7.84 6.26 6.42
C LEU A 242 7.51 5.22 7.50
N SER A 243 7.32 5.63 8.76
CA SER A 243 6.88 4.71 9.82
C SER A 243 5.48 4.16 9.57
N MET A 244 4.62 4.97 8.95
CA MET A 244 3.24 4.60 8.62
C MET A 244 3.20 3.69 7.39
N THR A 245 3.96 4.01 6.35
CA THR A 245 4.06 3.16 5.15
C THR A 245 4.65 1.80 5.48
N HIS A 246 5.66 1.75 6.35
CA HIS A 246 6.29 0.52 6.83
C HIS A 246 5.26 -0.45 7.44
N ASN A 247 4.31 0.06 8.21
CA ASN A 247 3.33 -0.76 8.91
C ASN A 247 2.04 -1.04 8.12
N LEU A 248 1.75 -0.26 7.09
CA LEU A 248 0.44 -0.28 6.42
C LEU A 248 0.04 -1.69 5.94
N PHE A 249 0.85 -2.31 5.08
CA PHE A 249 0.48 -3.61 4.52
C PHE A 249 0.53 -4.73 5.56
N ARG A 250 1.46 -4.66 6.51
CA ARG A 250 1.47 -5.60 7.64
C ARG A 250 0.17 -5.54 8.42
N ILE A 251 -0.28 -4.35 8.78
CA ILE A 251 -1.52 -4.16 9.55
C ILE A 251 -2.76 -4.59 8.75
N LEU A 252 -2.80 -4.32 7.44
CA LEU A 252 -3.90 -4.79 6.59
C LEU A 252 -3.94 -6.33 6.51
N ARG A 253 -2.78 -7.00 6.45
CA ARG A 253 -2.70 -8.46 6.53
C ARG A 253 -3.11 -8.99 7.90
N ASP A 254 -2.64 -8.37 8.99
CA ASP A 254 -3.10 -8.71 10.34
C ASP A 254 -4.64 -8.63 10.44
N CYS A 255 -5.25 -7.60 9.86
CA CYS A 255 -6.71 -7.48 9.83
C CYS A 255 -7.38 -8.63 9.07
N ASP A 256 -6.82 -9.05 7.94
CA ASP A 256 -7.33 -10.19 7.17
C ASP A 256 -7.20 -11.51 7.95
N GLU A 257 -6.06 -11.73 8.62
CA GLU A 257 -5.82 -12.93 9.45
C GLU A 257 -6.71 -12.96 10.70
N GLU A 258 -6.94 -11.82 11.30
CA GLU A 258 -7.81 -11.67 12.46
C GLU A 258 -9.30 -11.70 12.09
N GLY A 259 -9.65 -11.78 10.80
CA GLY A 259 -11.04 -11.84 10.32
C GLY A 259 -11.79 -10.53 10.52
N VAL A 260 -11.11 -9.38 10.37
CA VAL A 260 -11.75 -8.06 10.38
C VAL A 260 -12.63 -7.91 9.15
N GLU A 261 -13.83 -7.38 9.34
CA GLU A 261 -14.80 -7.16 8.27
C GLU A 261 -14.97 -5.67 7.93
N LEU A 262 -14.66 -4.78 8.90
CA LEU A 262 -14.73 -3.34 8.71
C LEU A 262 -13.49 -2.65 9.28
N ILE A 263 -12.80 -1.88 8.46
CA ILE A 263 -11.65 -1.05 8.83
C ILE A 263 -12.05 0.42 8.76
N LEU A 264 -11.89 1.14 9.86
CA LEU A 264 -12.07 2.59 9.93
C LEU A 264 -10.70 3.24 10.08
N SER A 265 -10.33 4.10 9.16
CA SER A 265 -9.00 4.72 9.17
C SER A 265 -9.08 6.24 9.17
N GLU A 266 -8.15 6.85 9.90
CA GLU A 266 -7.88 8.28 9.76
C GLU A 266 -7.26 8.55 8.38
N ALA A 267 -7.63 9.67 7.74
CA ALA A 267 -6.92 10.19 6.59
C ALA A 267 -5.72 11.03 7.05
N TYR A 268 -4.66 10.93 6.31
CA TYR A 268 -3.46 11.73 6.49
C TYR A 268 -3.40 12.82 5.43
N SER A 269 -2.73 13.96 5.74
CA SER A 269 -2.68 15.09 4.80
C SER A 269 -1.96 14.69 3.51
N GLU A 270 -2.53 15.08 2.39
CA GLU A 270 -1.85 15.11 1.11
C GLU A 270 -0.98 16.38 1.11
N GLU A 271 0.31 16.28 1.41
CA GLU A 271 1.31 17.34 1.17
C GLU A 271 2.28 16.92 0.08
#